data_360b46d1b58ce10e01a15a6dd3555b04
#
_entry.id   360b46d1b58ce10e01a15a6dd3555b04
#
_cell.length_a   1.000
_cell.length_b   1.000
_cell.length_c   1.000
_cell.angle_alpha   90.00
_cell.angle_beta   90.00
_cell.angle_gamma   90.00
#
_symmetry.space_group_name_H-M   'P 1'
#
loop_
_entity.id
_entity.type
_entity.pdbx_description
1 polymer ?
#
loop_
_entity_poly.entity_id
_entity_poly.type
_entity_poly.pdbx_seq_one_letter_code
_entity_poly.pdbx_strand_id
1 'polypeptide(L)'
;ARVVGYFPYYRFSLNNQIEYCKVTHLNIAFANPLADGTIVLPSTDNTTLSDVVNRARSQNSNIKIYISLAGGALSSTTADIWKNFLANSQERPKLIDKIVQFTLENNLDGVDVDLEWSHVTAGYSDFVLELKQKLSENSLGITAAFPSETKYSLISDEALNAFYFINIMAYDYT
;
A
#
# COMPACT_ATOMS: atom_id res chain seq x y z
N ALA A 1 0.93 -19.68 9.90
CA ALA A 1 0.22 -18.46 10.30
C ALA A 1 0.79 -17.28 9.54
N ARG A 2 -0.05 -16.27 9.25
CA ARG A 2 0.38 -15.02 8.61
C ARG A 2 0.61 -13.97 9.71
N VAL A 3 1.77 -13.33 9.69
CA VAL A 3 2.13 -12.23 10.59
C VAL A 3 2.49 -11.03 9.74
N VAL A 4 1.68 -9.97 9.83
CA VAL A 4 1.83 -8.74 9.03
C VAL A 4 2.36 -7.63 9.94
N GLY A 5 3.47 -7.01 9.53
CA GLY A 5 4.02 -5.83 10.21
C GLY A 5 4.00 -4.62 9.30
N TYR A 6 3.70 -3.45 9.87
CA TYR A 6 3.85 -2.16 9.19
C TYR A 6 5.14 -1.50 9.62
N PHE A 7 5.94 -1.04 8.65
CA PHE A 7 7.19 -0.32 8.89
C PHE A 7 7.13 1.05 8.22
N PRO A 8 6.82 2.10 9.00
CA PRO A 8 6.71 3.44 8.44
C PRO A 8 8.08 4.02 8.09
N TYR A 9 8.15 4.76 6.99
CA TYR A 9 9.40 5.34 6.48
C TYR A 9 10.15 6.17 7.52
N TYR A 10 9.42 6.89 8.39
CA TYR A 10 10.02 7.72 9.42
C TYR A 10 10.64 6.93 10.59
N ARG A 11 10.59 5.61 10.54
CA ARG A 11 11.23 4.69 11.49
C ARG A 11 12.34 3.85 10.85
N PHE A 12 12.73 4.14 9.63
CA PHE A 12 13.74 3.34 8.92
C PHE A 12 15.10 3.30 9.62
N SER A 13 15.42 4.30 10.44
CA SER A 13 16.62 4.28 11.30
C SER A 13 16.65 3.08 12.28
N LEU A 14 15.48 2.48 12.55
CA LEU A 14 15.36 1.27 13.38
C LEU A 14 15.59 -0.04 12.61
N ASN A 15 15.94 0.01 11.33
CA ASN A 15 16.11 -1.15 10.46
C ASN A 15 16.99 -2.24 11.10
N ASN A 16 18.08 -1.85 11.79
CA ASN A 16 18.99 -2.80 12.44
C ASN A 16 18.40 -3.50 13.68
N GLN A 17 17.27 -3.01 14.18
CA GLN A 17 16.60 -3.53 15.38
C GLN A 17 15.41 -4.43 15.03
N ILE A 18 14.99 -4.47 13.77
CA ILE A 18 13.83 -5.27 13.34
C ILE A 18 14.24 -6.73 13.16
N GLU A 19 13.45 -7.62 13.74
CA GLU A 19 13.60 -9.07 13.59
C GLU A 19 12.67 -9.56 12.46
N TYR A 20 13.12 -9.42 11.22
CA TYR A 20 12.30 -9.74 10.05
C TYR A 20 11.93 -11.22 9.94
N CYS A 21 12.66 -12.10 10.60
CA CYS A 21 12.33 -13.53 10.68
C CYS A 21 11.00 -13.81 11.42
N LYS A 22 10.51 -12.85 12.17
CA LYS A 22 9.25 -12.98 12.94
C LYS A 22 8.01 -12.58 12.17
N VAL A 23 8.14 -11.98 10.99
CA VAL A 23 7.01 -11.55 10.14
C VAL A 23 7.02 -12.30 8.81
N THR A 24 5.83 -12.57 8.28
CA THR A 24 5.67 -13.17 6.95
C THR A 24 5.46 -12.13 5.87
N HIS A 25 4.86 -11.00 6.24
CA HIS A 25 4.53 -9.89 5.36
C HIS A 25 4.96 -8.58 6.01
N LEU A 26 5.69 -7.77 5.26
CA LEU A 26 6.12 -6.44 5.68
C LEU A 26 5.47 -5.40 4.78
N ASN A 27 4.68 -4.50 5.35
CA ASN A 27 4.10 -3.36 4.66
C ASN A 27 4.93 -2.11 4.93
N ILE A 28 5.57 -1.60 3.90
CA ILE A 28 6.30 -0.33 3.96
C ILE A 28 5.30 0.82 3.85
N ALA A 29 5.26 1.72 4.80
CA ALA A 29 4.21 2.74 4.89
C ALA A 29 4.80 4.16 4.96
N PHE A 30 4.20 5.10 4.33
CA PHE A 30 3.20 5.06 3.27
C PHE A 30 3.75 5.81 2.06
N ALA A 31 3.49 5.29 0.85
CA ALA A 31 3.76 6.00 -0.39
C ALA A 31 2.49 6.65 -0.93
N ASN A 32 2.64 7.79 -1.57
CA ASN A 32 1.53 8.57 -2.09
C ASN A 32 1.88 9.21 -3.43
N PRO A 33 0.88 9.49 -4.28
CA PRO A 33 1.13 10.16 -5.54
C PRO A 33 1.30 11.67 -5.37
N LEU A 34 2.15 12.25 -6.18
CA LEU A 34 2.15 13.67 -6.51
C LEU A 34 1.03 13.95 -7.53
N ALA A 35 0.82 15.22 -7.85
CA ALA A 35 -0.23 15.65 -8.78
C ALA A 35 -0.10 15.02 -10.19
N ASP A 36 1.13 14.73 -10.63
CA ASP A 36 1.41 14.06 -11.90
C ASP A 36 1.33 12.52 -11.83
N GLY A 37 1.01 11.98 -10.66
CA GLY A 37 0.92 10.53 -10.40
C GLY A 37 2.24 9.87 -9.98
N THR A 38 3.36 10.59 -9.92
CA THR A 38 4.63 10.06 -9.42
C THR A 38 4.47 9.57 -7.99
N ILE A 39 4.82 8.32 -7.75
CA ILE A 39 4.72 7.71 -6.41
C ILE A 39 5.96 8.07 -5.60
N VAL A 40 5.74 8.61 -4.40
CA VAL A 40 6.79 9.05 -3.50
C VAL A 40 6.66 8.38 -2.14
N LEU A 41 7.74 7.76 -1.68
CA LEU A 41 7.94 7.39 -0.29
C LEU A 41 8.89 8.43 0.31
N PRO A 42 8.46 9.23 1.32
CA PRO A 42 9.34 10.22 1.92
C PRO A 42 10.57 9.59 2.57
N SER A 43 11.62 10.40 2.75
CA SER A 43 12.85 10.00 3.44
C SER A 43 13.12 10.98 4.57
N THR A 44 13.43 10.46 5.76
CA THR A 44 13.72 11.27 6.96
C THR A 44 15.12 11.07 7.49
N ASP A 45 15.84 10.05 7.02
CA ASP A 45 17.21 9.76 7.40
C ASP A 45 17.97 9.07 6.27
N ASN A 46 19.20 8.60 6.54
CA ASN A 46 20.05 7.97 5.53
C ASN A 46 19.69 6.52 5.24
N THR A 47 18.78 5.89 5.99
CA THR A 47 18.37 4.53 5.74
C THR A 47 17.34 4.50 4.61
N THR A 48 17.67 3.83 3.52
CA THR A 48 16.86 3.78 2.32
C THR A 48 15.87 2.61 2.34
N LEU A 49 14.87 2.67 1.46
CA LEU A 49 13.98 1.52 1.22
C LEU A 49 14.79 0.30 0.77
N SER A 50 15.81 0.48 -0.07
CA SER A 50 16.70 -0.59 -0.51
C SER A 50 17.42 -1.25 0.68
N ASP A 51 17.90 -0.47 1.65
CA ASP A 51 18.51 -1.00 2.87
C ASP A 51 17.53 -1.91 3.64
N VAL A 52 16.29 -1.46 3.79
CA VAL A 52 15.23 -2.23 4.47
C VAL A 52 14.93 -3.52 3.73
N VAL A 53 14.72 -3.46 2.43
CA VAL A 53 14.40 -4.62 1.59
C VAL A 53 15.54 -5.65 1.64
N ASN A 54 16.78 -5.21 1.47
CA ASN A 54 17.94 -6.09 1.47
C ASN A 54 18.12 -6.79 2.83
N ARG A 55 17.99 -6.06 3.93
CA ARG A 55 18.10 -6.65 5.27
C ARG A 55 16.96 -7.62 5.55
N ALA A 56 15.72 -7.25 5.23
CA ALA A 56 14.56 -8.11 5.43
C ALA A 56 14.72 -9.44 4.69
N ARG A 57 15.11 -9.40 3.42
CA ARG A 57 15.31 -10.61 2.62
C ARG A 57 16.51 -11.43 3.05
N SER A 58 17.56 -10.80 3.59
CA SER A 58 18.70 -11.52 4.13
C SER A 58 18.36 -12.31 5.40
N GLN A 59 17.46 -11.80 6.22
CA GLN A 59 16.99 -12.48 7.44
C GLN A 59 15.88 -13.50 7.17
N ASN A 60 15.05 -13.24 6.14
CA ASN A 60 13.91 -14.09 5.81
C ASN A 60 13.70 -14.07 4.30
N SER A 61 14.24 -15.08 3.62
CA SER A 61 14.15 -15.20 2.15
C SER A 61 12.72 -15.37 1.63
N ASN A 62 11.79 -15.78 2.49
CA ASN A 62 10.38 -16.00 2.14
C ASN A 62 9.48 -14.79 2.46
N ILE A 63 10.03 -13.71 3.01
CA ILE A 63 9.24 -12.54 3.38
C ILE A 63 8.61 -11.90 2.14
N LYS A 64 7.34 -11.51 2.26
CA LYS A 64 6.65 -10.70 1.26
C LYS A 64 6.68 -9.24 1.69
N ILE A 65 7.20 -8.37 0.83
CA ILE A 65 7.35 -6.94 1.12
C ILE A 65 6.43 -6.15 0.17
N TYR A 66 5.46 -5.45 0.74
CA TYR A 66 4.47 -4.66 0.01
C TYR A 66 4.68 -3.18 0.30
N ILE A 67 4.36 -2.35 -0.68
CA ILE A 67 4.22 -0.91 -0.44
C ILE A 67 2.78 -0.59 -0.05
N SER A 68 2.60 0.03 1.11
CA SER A 68 1.30 0.49 1.57
C SER A 68 1.04 1.91 1.08
N LEU A 69 -0.10 2.12 0.44
CA LEU A 69 -0.49 3.39 -0.15
C LEU A 69 -1.47 4.14 0.75
N ALA A 70 -1.40 5.45 0.74
CA ALA A 70 -2.26 6.38 1.43
C ALA A 70 -2.04 6.44 2.94
N GLY A 71 -2.72 5.65 3.74
CA GLY A 71 -2.74 5.76 5.19
C GLY A 71 -3.81 6.70 5.72
N GLY A 72 -3.99 6.74 7.04
CA GLY A 72 -5.07 7.50 7.69
C GLY A 72 -4.80 9.00 7.89
N ALA A 73 -3.57 9.47 7.66
CA ALA A 73 -3.16 10.85 7.98
C ALA A 73 -2.74 11.65 6.73
N LEU A 74 -3.58 11.62 5.69
CA LEU A 74 -3.31 12.36 4.46
C LEU A 74 -3.50 13.86 4.66
N SER A 75 -2.60 14.67 4.06
CA SER A 75 -2.86 16.09 3.86
C SER A 75 -4.06 16.29 2.94
N SER A 76 -4.71 17.45 3.03
CA SER A 76 -5.83 17.77 2.13
C SER A 76 -5.41 17.74 0.66
N THR A 77 -4.19 18.21 0.36
CA THR A 77 -3.64 18.17 -1.01
C THR A 77 -3.50 16.74 -1.52
N THR A 78 -2.91 15.84 -0.74
CA THR A 78 -2.74 14.43 -1.14
C THR A 78 -4.08 13.70 -1.22
N ALA A 79 -5.00 13.98 -0.30
CA ALA A 79 -6.36 13.43 -0.36
C ALA A 79 -7.10 13.84 -1.65
N ASP A 80 -6.98 15.10 -2.07
CA ASP A 80 -7.56 15.60 -3.31
C ASP A 80 -6.92 14.94 -4.54
N ILE A 81 -5.62 14.72 -4.54
CA ILE A 81 -4.91 14.01 -5.62
C ILE A 81 -5.48 12.59 -5.76
N TRP A 82 -5.62 11.84 -4.66
CA TRP A 82 -6.23 10.51 -4.67
C TRP A 82 -7.66 10.56 -5.22
N LYS A 83 -8.48 11.45 -4.69
CA LYS A 83 -9.88 11.59 -5.12
C LYS A 83 -10.00 11.85 -6.61
N ASN A 84 -9.18 12.75 -7.15
CA ASN A 84 -9.21 13.09 -8.57
C ASN A 84 -8.75 11.93 -9.46
N PHE A 85 -7.69 11.21 -9.10
CA PHE A 85 -7.24 10.03 -9.85
C PHE A 85 -8.28 8.92 -9.83
N LEU A 86 -8.86 8.62 -8.65
CA LEU A 86 -9.85 7.54 -8.52
C LEU A 86 -11.10 7.79 -9.36
N ALA A 87 -11.58 9.04 -9.40
CA ALA A 87 -12.80 9.40 -10.12
C ALA A 87 -12.64 9.44 -11.63
N ASN A 88 -11.42 9.52 -12.16
CA ASN A 88 -11.16 9.73 -13.57
C ASN A 88 -10.71 8.44 -14.26
N SER A 89 -11.59 7.87 -15.10
CA SER A 89 -11.32 6.61 -15.81
C SER A 89 -10.14 6.66 -16.78
N GLN A 90 -9.73 7.85 -17.21
CA GLN A 90 -8.57 8.03 -18.11
C GLN A 90 -7.26 8.24 -17.32
N GLU A 91 -7.35 8.81 -16.12
CA GLU A 91 -6.18 9.07 -15.29
C GLU A 91 -5.82 7.86 -14.40
N ARG A 92 -6.80 7.06 -13.98
CA ARG A 92 -6.54 5.85 -13.17
C ARG A 92 -5.49 4.92 -13.78
N PRO A 93 -5.56 4.55 -15.06
CA PRO A 93 -4.53 3.68 -15.65
C PRO A 93 -3.12 4.25 -15.59
N LYS A 94 -2.97 5.56 -15.73
CA LYS A 94 -1.67 6.23 -15.63
C LYS A 94 -1.09 6.14 -14.22
N LEU A 95 -1.92 6.36 -13.21
CA LEU A 95 -1.52 6.20 -11.80
C LEU A 95 -1.14 4.75 -11.51
N ILE A 96 -1.96 3.80 -11.98
CA ILE A 96 -1.73 2.36 -11.78
C ILE A 96 -0.40 1.94 -12.40
N ASP A 97 -0.08 2.38 -13.61
CA ASP A 97 1.20 2.08 -14.25
C ASP A 97 2.38 2.60 -13.41
N LYS A 98 2.27 3.78 -12.82
CA LYS A 98 3.30 4.34 -11.94
C LYS A 98 3.42 3.58 -10.62
N ILE A 99 2.31 3.12 -10.05
CA ILE A 99 2.32 2.27 -8.84
C ILE A 99 3.02 0.95 -9.13
N VAL A 100 2.69 0.29 -10.22
CA VAL A 100 3.31 -0.98 -10.62
C VAL A 100 4.80 -0.81 -10.89
N GLN A 101 5.17 0.25 -11.60
CA GLN A 101 6.56 0.59 -11.87
C GLN A 101 7.35 0.80 -10.57
N PHE A 102 6.81 1.58 -9.64
CA PHE A 102 7.44 1.80 -8.33
C PHE A 102 7.67 0.47 -7.59
N THR A 103 6.68 -0.41 -7.61
CA THR A 103 6.73 -1.71 -6.96
C THR A 103 7.83 -2.59 -7.57
N LEU A 104 7.94 -2.64 -8.89
CA LEU A 104 8.97 -3.40 -9.60
C LEU A 104 10.36 -2.82 -9.40
N GLU A 105 10.53 -1.52 -9.53
CA GLU A 105 11.83 -0.83 -9.40
C GLU A 105 12.43 -0.98 -8.01
N ASN A 106 11.59 -1.08 -6.98
CA ASN A 106 12.03 -1.25 -5.60
C ASN A 106 12.07 -2.71 -5.15
N ASN A 107 11.93 -3.67 -6.07
CA ASN A 107 11.99 -5.10 -5.78
C ASN A 107 10.99 -5.54 -4.71
N LEU A 108 9.76 -5.03 -4.77
CA LEU A 108 8.68 -5.35 -3.86
C LEU A 108 7.78 -6.45 -4.44
N ASP A 109 7.00 -7.09 -3.57
CA ASP A 109 6.17 -8.24 -3.93
C ASP A 109 4.70 -7.86 -4.20
N GLY A 110 4.31 -6.65 -3.87
CA GLY A 110 2.93 -6.20 -4.07
C GLY A 110 2.60 -4.85 -3.47
N VAL A 111 1.31 -4.56 -3.45
CA VAL A 111 0.74 -3.28 -3.02
C VAL A 111 -0.33 -3.52 -1.97
N ASP A 112 -0.28 -2.75 -0.89
CA ASP A 112 -1.30 -2.70 0.14
C ASP A 112 -2.08 -1.38 -0.02
N VAL A 113 -3.39 -1.48 -0.26
CA VAL A 113 -4.26 -0.32 -0.46
C VAL A 113 -4.85 0.08 0.88
N ASP A 114 -4.35 1.16 1.45
CA ASP A 114 -4.75 1.67 2.76
C ASP A 114 -5.46 3.03 2.61
N LEU A 115 -6.49 3.06 1.77
CA LEU A 115 -7.41 4.18 1.62
C LEU A 115 -8.57 3.99 2.60
N GLU A 116 -8.63 4.84 3.61
CA GLU A 116 -9.50 4.66 4.77
C GLU A 116 -10.63 5.71 4.81
N TRP A 117 -11.79 5.32 5.35
CA TRP A 117 -12.93 6.19 5.63
C TRP A 117 -13.29 7.14 4.48
N SER A 118 -13.11 8.44 4.70
CA SER A 118 -13.45 9.48 3.71
C SER A 118 -12.59 9.42 2.44
N HIS A 119 -11.50 8.66 2.43
CA HIS A 119 -10.63 8.48 1.25
C HIS A 119 -11.11 7.35 0.33
N VAL A 120 -12.10 6.57 0.75
CA VAL A 120 -12.84 5.65 -0.13
C VAL A 120 -13.89 6.47 -0.87
N THR A 121 -13.53 6.94 -2.05
CA THR A 121 -14.34 7.86 -2.87
C THR A 121 -14.75 7.19 -4.18
N ALA A 122 -15.49 7.91 -5.02
CA ALA A 122 -15.94 7.41 -6.32
C ALA A 122 -14.75 6.91 -7.16
N GLY A 123 -14.91 5.73 -7.77
CA GLY A 123 -13.87 5.08 -8.56
C GLY A 123 -12.95 4.14 -7.77
N TYR A 124 -13.11 4.04 -6.45
CA TYR A 124 -12.28 3.14 -5.63
C TYR A 124 -12.34 1.69 -6.11
N SER A 125 -13.53 1.15 -6.33
CA SER A 125 -13.69 -0.24 -6.77
C SER A 125 -13.06 -0.49 -8.14
N ASP A 126 -13.24 0.42 -9.09
CA ASP A 126 -12.60 0.34 -10.40
C ASP A 126 -11.09 0.40 -10.29
N PHE A 127 -10.57 1.29 -9.46
CA PHE A 127 -9.14 1.38 -9.17
C PHE A 127 -8.57 0.06 -8.64
N VAL A 128 -9.23 -0.56 -7.66
CA VAL A 128 -8.79 -1.83 -7.08
C VAL A 128 -8.76 -2.94 -8.14
N LEU A 129 -9.80 -3.04 -8.96
CA LEU A 129 -9.89 -4.08 -9.99
C LEU A 129 -8.85 -3.88 -11.10
N GLU A 130 -8.67 -2.65 -11.57
CA GLU A 130 -7.67 -2.31 -12.58
C GLU A 130 -6.24 -2.52 -12.03
N LEU A 131 -5.99 -2.11 -10.79
CA LEU A 131 -4.69 -2.31 -10.12
C LEU A 131 -4.39 -3.80 -9.96
N LYS A 132 -5.35 -4.59 -9.50
CA LYS A 132 -5.18 -6.04 -9.37
C LYS A 132 -4.78 -6.69 -10.69
N GLN A 133 -5.44 -6.30 -11.77
CA GLN A 133 -5.13 -6.86 -13.09
C GLN A 133 -3.68 -6.58 -13.47
N LYS A 134 -3.23 -5.34 -13.35
CA LYS A 134 -1.85 -4.97 -13.68
C LYS A 134 -0.83 -5.62 -12.77
N LEU A 135 -1.09 -5.69 -11.48
CA LEU A 135 -0.23 -6.38 -10.53
C LEU A 135 -0.11 -7.87 -10.86
N SER A 136 -1.23 -8.52 -11.20
CA SER A 136 -1.26 -9.94 -11.53
C SER A 136 -0.46 -10.25 -12.81
N GLU A 137 -0.49 -9.38 -13.80
CA GLU A 137 0.33 -9.50 -15.03
C GLU A 137 1.84 -9.51 -14.72
N ASN A 138 2.25 -8.95 -13.59
CA ASN A 138 3.64 -8.88 -13.13
C ASN A 138 3.93 -9.81 -11.94
N SER A 139 3.04 -10.76 -11.64
CA SER A 139 3.15 -11.68 -10.50
C SER A 139 3.25 -10.97 -9.14
N LEU A 140 2.62 -9.82 -9.01
CA LEU A 140 2.56 -9.02 -7.79
C LEU A 140 1.20 -9.18 -7.10
N GLY A 141 1.21 -9.08 -5.76
CA GLY A 141 0.01 -9.21 -4.95
C GLY A 141 -0.67 -7.89 -4.62
N ILE A 142 -1.90 -7.99 -4.11
CA ILE A 142 -2.67 -6.85 -3.62
C ILE A 142 -3.35 -7.20 -2.30
N THR A 143 -3.23 -6.31 -1.32
CA THR A 143 -3.91 -6.38 -0.02
C THR A 143 -4.56 -5.05 0.31
N ALA A 144 -5.33 -4.99 1.37
CA ALA A 144 -5.92 -3.75 1.88
C ALA A 144 -5.99 -3.75 3.40
N ALA A 145 -6.21 -2.57 3.96
CA ALA A 145 -6.54 -2.41 5.36
C ALA A 145 -7.88 -1.66 5.49
N PHE A 146 -8.75 -2.14 6.37
CA PHE A 146 -10.05 -1.53 6.65
C PHE A 146 -10.33 -1.43 8.14
N PRO A 147 -11.03 -0.37 8.59
CA PRO A 147 -11.60 -0.33 9.93
C PRO A 147 -12.64 -1.43 10.12
N SER A 148 -12.73 -2.00 11.33
CA SER A 148 -13.58 -3.17 11.60
C SER A 148 -15.07 -2.90 11.56
N GLU A 149 -15.50 -1.66 11.78
CA GLU A 149 -16.90 -1.31 11.95
C GLU A 149 -17.50 -0.50 10.77
N THR A 150 -16.70 -0.15 9.79
CA THR A 150 -17.16 0.72 8.71
C THR A 150 -17.59 -0.09 7.50
N LYS A 151 -18.81 0.17 7.05
CA LYS A 151 -19.31 -0.32 5.76
C LYS A 151 -19.13 0.78 4.72
N TYR A 152 -18.46 0.41 3.64
CA TYR A 152 -18.22 1.32 2.53
C TYR A 152 -19.19 1.01 1.39
N SER A 153 -20.19 1.87 1.16
CA SER A 153 -21.16 1.71 0.08
C SER A 153 -20.54 1.78 -1.32
N LEU A 154 -19.35 2.37 -1.42
CA LEU A 154 -18.60 2.53 -2.68
C LEU A 154 -17.68 1.35 -2.99
N ILE A 155 -17.60 0.35 -2.13
CA ILE A 155 -16.78 -0.85 -2.38
C ILE A 155 -17.67 -1.98 -2.86
N SER A 156 -17.45 -2.43 -4.09
CA SER A 156 -18.17 -3.58 -4.66
C SER A 156 -17.66 -4.90 -4.06
N ASP A 157 -18.48 -5.95 -4.16
CA ASP A 157 -18.08 -7.29 -3.74
C ASP A 157 -16.90 -7.79 -4.57
N GLU A 158 -16.86 -7.46 -5.86
CA GLU A 158 -15.74 -7.81 -6.75
C GLU A 158 -14.44 -7.16 -6.26
N ALA A 159 -14.46 -5.90 -5.85
CA ALA A 159 -13.29 -5.22 -5.31
C ALA A 159 -12.84 -5.85 -3.99
N LEU A 160 -13.77 -6.17 -3.08
CA LEU A 160 -13.44 -6.87 -1.84
C LEU A 160 -12.79 -8.24 -2.11
N ASN A 161 -13.29 -8.98 -3.08
CA ASN A 161 -12.75 -10.29 -3.45
C ASN A 161 -11.43 -10.19 -4.25
N ALA A 162 -11.04 -9.02 -4.68
CA ALA A 162 -9.80 -8.81 -5.41
C ALA A 162 -8.56 -8.94 -4.53
N PHE A 163 -8.69 -8.61 -3.24
CA PHE A 163 -7.56 -8.65 -2.30
C PHE A 163 -7.18 -10.07 -1.94
N TYR A 164 -5.87 -10.33 -1.89
CA TYR A 164 -5.34 -11.60 -1.40
C TYR A 164 -5.71 -11.83 0.07
N PHE A 165 -5.63 -10.78 0.88
CA PHE A 165 -6.21 -10.70 2.22
C PHE A 165 -6.47 -9.23 2.58
N ILE A 166 -7.24 -9.03 3.65
CA ILE A 166 -7.57 -7.71 4.20
C ILE A 166 -7.12 -7.69 5.65
N ASN A 167 -6.38 -6.65 6.04
CA ASN A 167 -6.04 -6.37 7.41
C ASN A 167 -7.19 -5.57 8.05
N ILE A 168 -7.76 -6.09 9.11
CA ILE A 168 -8.80 -5.38 9.86
C ILE A 168 -8.14 -4.62 11.00
N MET A 169 -8.33 -3.31 11.00
CA MET A 169 -7.83 -2.41 12.03
C MET A 169 -8.79 -2.43 13.22
N ALA A 170 -8.47 -3.25 14.24
CA ALA A 170 -9.28 -3.45 15.43
C ALA A 170 -8.61 -2.81 16.66
N TYR A 171 -8.38 -1.49 16.59
CA TYR A 171 -7.77 -0.70 17.66
C TYR A 171 -8.45 0.67 17.77
N ASP A 172 -8.06 1.47 18.78
CA ASP A 172 -8.66 2.79 19.09
C ASP A 172 -10.15 2.73 19.49
N TYR A 173 -10.57 1.60 20.07
CA TYR A 173 -11.87 1.48 20.72
C TYR A 173 -11.77 2.02 22.15
N THR A 174 -12.31 3.20 22.41
CA THR A 174 -12.40 3.82 23.74
C THR A 174 -13.84 4.03 24.15
#